data_3c78d5b0c6f3f5aae0d7c80d0841d56e
#
_entry.id   3c78d5b0c6f3f5aae0d7c80d0841d56e
#
_cell.length_a   1.000
_cell.length_b   1.000
_cell.length_c   1.000
_cell.angle_alpha   90.00
_cell.angle_beta   90.00
_cell.angle_gamma   90.00
#
_symmetry.space_group_name_H-M   'P 1'
#
loop_
_entity.id
_entity.type
_entity.pdbx_description
1 polymer ?
#
loop_
_entity_poly.entity_id
_entity_poly.type
_entity_poly.pdbx_seq_one_letter_code
_entity_poly.pdbx_strand_id
1 'polypeptide(L)'
;MNSFSFALPQLGQQGLCVLLRLLRIPSAKIRGVAAVLLTAAAALSGSGCAKISEPQPPVVRLPKPAVDLAVRQISDSVVLTVSEPTQNTDGAPATTFRKIQVLRVDESPRTREILPPFPEDQFWERADQILLIPSTDFPKYLQNHTFVIQDRSLSPQGLQVYSHVYRYAVRFINNKNRSAGISNQVSIAPVAIPPPPEGLSAQVTEDFIRLSWLAPSENTDGSKPPRIAGYNVYRSDESGKLPTIPLNQNLLQKPEFEDRNFQFDKTYYYAVATVGSLQNPYAESLPSNILTVISRDVFRPAPPRDFNAILEGSSVILLWTPSAASDVAGYRLYRQEKGAMTRQLLQNELITGLSFRDNHVEPGKGYVYSLQTVDTHGNESTEARTEVEIR
;
A
#
# COMPACT_ATOMS: atom_id res chain seq x y z
N MET A 1 -37.72 -1.58 -15.79
CA MET A 1 -38.67 -0.58 -15.28
C MET A 1 -37.93 0.75 -15.22
N ASN A 2 -38.30 1.63 -16.16
CA ASN A 2 -37.64 2.92 -16.41
C ASN A 2 -38.11 3.96 -15.39
N SER A 3 -37.17 4.73 -14.86
CA SER A 3 -37.49 6.03 -14.28
C SER A 3 -36.56 7.09 -14.87
N PHE A 4 -37.18 7.91 -15.73
CA PHE A 4 -36.61 9.11 -16.30
C PHE A 4 -36.55 10.21 -15.25
N SER A 5 -35.39 10.85 -15.11
CA SER A 5 -35.20 12.08 -14.33
C SER A 5 -35.10 13.25 -15.32
N PHE A 6 -36.04 14.20 -15.26
CA PHE A 6 -36.04 15.43 -16.05
C PHE A 6 -35.13 16.48 -15.37
N ALA A 7 -34.14 16.95 -16.11
CA ALA A 7 -33.36 18.13 -15.75
C ALA A 7 -34.03 19.39 -16.35
N LEU A 8 -34.29 20.40 -15.54
CA LEU A 8 -34.74 21.75 -15.94
C LEU A 8 -33.50 22.58 -16.33
N PRO A 9 -33.54 23.30 -17.46
CA PRO A 9 -32.44 24.20 -17.82
C PRO A 9 -32.60 25.57 -17.13
N GLN A 10 -31.50 26.09 -16.63
CA GLN A 10 -31.37 27.47 -16.15
C GLN A 10 -31.43 28.44 -17.33
N LEU A 11 -32.42 29.34 -17.31
CA LEU A 11 -32.53 30.47 -18.23
C LEU A 11 -31.69 31.65 -17.71
N GLY A 12 -30.66 32.02 -18.46
CA GLY A 12 -29.79 33.14 -18.17
C GLY A 12 -30.49 34.51 -18.39
N GLN A 13 -29.92 35.53 -17.72
CA GLN A 13 -30.35 36.93 -17.65
C GLN A 13 -30.37 37.74 -18.96
N GLN A 14 -30.59 37.16 -20.11
CA GLN A 14 -30.64 37.88 -21.39
C GLN A 14 -32.04 38.02 -22.02
N GLY A 15 -33.12 37.65 -21.30
CA GLY A 15 -34.48 37.68 -21.79
C GLY A 15 -35.25 39.00 -21.63
N LEU A 16 -34.72 40.00 -20.92
CA LEU A 16 -35.46 41.19 -20.56
C LEU A 16 -35.28 42.41 -21.49
N CYS A 17 -34.47 42.36 -22.51
CA CYS A 17 -34.17 43.50 -23.41
C CYS A 17 -34.92 43.50 -24.75
N VAL A 18 -35.72 42.49 -25.06
CA VAL A 18 -36.40 42.37 -26.38
C VAL A 18 -37.89 42.79 -26.35
N LEU A 19 -38.53 42.97 -25.16
CA LEU A 19 -39.96 43.25 -25.07
C LEU A 19 -40.33 44.76 -25.06
N LEU A 20 -39.40 45.69 -25.16
CA LEU A 20 -39.60 47.15 -25.12
C LEU A 20 -39.57 47.84 -26.47
N ARG A 21 -39.63 47.14 -27.61
CA ARG A 21 -39.54 47.75 -28.96
C ARG A 21 -40.85 47.72 -29.80
N LEU A 22 -41.99 47.35 -29.26
CA LEU A 22 -43.24 47.18 -30.07
C LEU A 22 -44.45 48.00 -29.63
N LEU A 23 -44.29 49.07 -28.87
CA LEU A 23 -45.41 50.01 -28.61
C LEU A 23 -44.95 51.44 -28.92
N ARG A 24 -45.24 51.90 -30.16
CA ARG A 24 -45.22 53.31 -30.59
C ARG A 24 -46.46 54.02 -29.93
N ILE A 25 -46.23 54.81 -28.88
CA ILE A 25 -47.27 55.73 -28.34
C ILE A 25 -46.68 57.12 -28.42
N PRO A 26 -47.43 58.11 -28.94
CA PRO A 26 -46.95 59.48 -29.16
C PRO A 26 -46.78 60.26 -27.87
N SER A 27 -45.73 61.07 -27.83
CA SER A 27 -45.06 61.72 -26.69
C SER A 27 -45.74 62.94 -26.02
N ALA A 28 -47.06 63.09 -26.06
CA ALA A 28 -47.64 64.32 -25.60
C ALA A 28 -48.62 64.25 -24.36
N LYS A 29 -48.79 63.11 -23.73
CA LYS A 29 -49.68 62.98 -22.52
C LYS A 29 -49.16 62.16 -21.37
N ILE A 30 -47.85 61.96 -21.23
CA ILE A 30 -47.33 61.07 -20.20
C ILE A 30 -46.68 61.79 -18.99
N ARG A 31 -46.68 63.13 -18.95
CA ARG A 31 -46.06 63.84 -17.79
C ARG A 31 -46.85 63.78 -16.49
N GLY A 32 -48.16 63.50 -16.51
CA GLY A 32 -48.99 63.41 -15.30
C GLY A 32 -49.03 62.03 -14.65
N VAL A 33 -48.99 60.97 -15.43
CA VAL A 33 -49.16 59.59 -14.94
C VAL A 33 -47.83 58.99 -14.44
N ALA A 34 -46.71 59.42 -15.01
CA ALA A 34 -45.39 58.97 -14.59
C ALA A 34 -45.02 59.54 -13.20
N ALA A 35 -45.43 60.71 -12.85
CA ALA A 35 -45.14 61.31 -11.54
C ALA A 35 -45.93 60.64 -10.40
N VAL A 36 -47.14 60.14 -10.65
CA VAL A 36 -47.94 59.43 -9.65
C VAL A 36 -47.51 58.01 -9.44
N LEU A 37 -47.05 57.36 -10.48
CA LEU A 37 -46.47 55.98 -10.41
C LEU A 37 -45.04 55.93 -9.76
N LEU A 38 -44.27 57.00 -9.91
CA LEU A 38 -42.97 57.11 -9.25
C LEU A 38 -43.11 57.44 -7.75
N THR A 39 -44.15 58.24 -7.32
CA THR A 39 -44.39 58.49 -5.93
C THR A 39 -45.05 57.30 -5.20
N ALA A 40 -45.85 56.48 -5.90
CA ALA A 40 -46.37 55.24 -5.36
C ALA A 40 -45.29 54.12 -5.22
N ALA A 41 -44.36 54.08 -6.14
CA ALA A 41 -43.21 53.13 -6.05
C ALA A 41 -42.22 53.54 -4.94
N ALA A 42 -42.03 54.82 -4.68
CA ALA A 42 -41.17 55.32 -3.59
C ALA A 42 -41.79 55.14 -2.21
N ALA A 43 -43.18 55.14 -2.10
CA ALA A 43 -43.87 54.89 -0.83
C ALA A 43 -43.94 53.38 -0.44
N LEU A 44 -43.77 52.47 -1.40
CA LEU A 44 -43.72 51.01 -1.17
C LEU A 44 -42.30 50.46 -0.84
N SER A 45 -41.27 51.26 -1.05
CA SER A 45 -39.89 50.88 -0.73
C SER A 45 -39.45 51.30 0.70
N GLY A 46 -40.29 51.94 1.46
CA GLY A 46 -39.97 52.46 2.79
C GLY A 46 -40.37 51.60 3.99
N SER A 47 -40.95 50.40 3.79
CA SER A 47 -41.36 49.52 4.90
C SER A 47 -40.61 48.16 4.89
N GLY A 48 -39.41 48.13 4.41
CA GLY A 48 -38.48 47.07 4.69
C GLY A 48 -37.99 47.20 6.13
N CYS A 49 -38.73 46.64 7.10
CA CYS A 49 -38.16 46.30 8.40
C CYS A 49 -37.02 45.34 8.13
N ALA A 50 -35.82 45.85 7.96
CA ALA A 50 -34.63 45.05 8.12
C ALA A 50 -34.66 44.50 9.55
N LYS A 51 -35.12 43.24 9.72
CA LYS A 51 -34.86 42.53 10.95
C LYS A 51 -33.35 42.53 11.10
N ILE A 52 -32.83 43.39 11.95
CA ILE A 52 -31.45 43.29 12.43
C ILE A 52 -31.44 41.95 13.14
N SER A 53 -30.93 40.91 12.44
CA SER A 53 -30.63 39.66 13.10
C SER A 53 -29.60 39.96 14.19
N GLU A 54 -29.85 39.49 15.39
CA GLU A 54 -28.86 39.57 16.45
C GLU A 54 -27.50 39.12 15.90
N PRO A 55 -26.40 39.83 16.22
CA PRO A 55 -25.08 39.44 15.77
C PRO A 55 -24.84 37.99 16.19
N GLN A 56 -24.76 37.09 15.23
CA GLN A 56 -24.44 35.72 15.52
C GLN A 56 -23.05 35.70 16.20
N PRO A 57 -22.91 35.02 17.34
CA PRO A 57 -21.60 34.90 17.98
C PRO A 57 -20.59 34.33 16.97
N PRO A 58 -19.34 34.83 16.97
CA PRO A 58 -18.35 34.39 16.01
C PRO A 58 -18.20 32.87 16.07
N VAL A 59 -18.45 32.19 14.93
CA VAL A 59 -18.30 30.75 14.82
C VAL A 59 -16.82 30.39 15.05
N VAL A 60 -16.56 29.74 16.16
CA VAL A 60 -15.21 29.27 16.47
C VAL A 60 -15.03 27.88 15.85
N ARG A 61 -14.33 27.81 14.72
CA ARG A 61 -14.03 26.54 14.06
C ARG A 61 -12.85 25.89 14.76
N LEU A 62 -13.11 24.75 15.41
CA LEU A 62 -12.12 23.94 16.09
C LEU A 62 -12.08 22.55 15.44
N PRO A 63 -10.90 21.99 15.10
CA PRO A 63 -10.81 20.60 14.67
C PRO A 63 -11.46 19.67 15.71
N LYS A 64 -12.27 18.72 15.26
CA LYS A 64 -12.82 17.69 16.17
C LYS A 64 -11.69 16.93 16.85
N PRO A 65 -11.84 16.61 18.13
CA PRO A 65 -10.90 15.69 18.79
C PRO A 65 -10.85 14.35 18.04
N ALA A 66 -9.68 13.78 17.89
CA ALA A 66 -9.53 12.44 17.34
C ALA A 66 -10.14 11.40 18.32
N VAL A 67 -10.68 10.32 17.75
CA VAL A 67 -11.26 9.19 18.50
C VAL A 67 -10.57 7.87 18.17
N ASP A 68 -9.56 7.94 17.33
CA ASP A 68 -8.83 6.81 16.74
C ASP A 68 -7.33 6.81 17.07
N LEU A 69 -6.92 7.62 18.08
CA LEU A 69 -5.55 7.52 18.58
C LEU A 69 -5.26 6.08 19.00
N ALA A 70 -4.21 5.51 18.44
CA ALA A 70 -3.73 4.18 18.78
C ALA A 70 -2.25 4.23 19.17
N VAL A 71 -1.78 3.23 19.90
CA VAL A 71 -0.42 3.15 20.43
C VAL A 71 0.14 1.75 20.22
N ARG A 72 1.41 1.68 19.81
CA ARG A 72 2.17 0.44 19.71
C ARG A 72 3.62 0.67 20.09
N GLN A 73 4.34 -0.40 20.39
CA GLN A 73 5.78 -0.36 20.63
C GLN A 73 6.55 -0.82 19.41
N ILE A 74 7.55 -0.05 19.02
CA ILE A 74 8.54 -0.44 18.00
C ILE A 74 9.91 -0.37 18.66
N SER A 75 10.54 -1.52 18.86
CA SER A 75 11.78 -1.66 19.62
C SER A 75 11.62 -1.05 21.03
N ASP A 76 12.42 -0.08 21.38
CA ASP A 76 12.43 0.68 22.64
C ASP A 76 11.61 1.98 22.57
N SER A 77 10.86 2.20 21.49
CA SER A 77 10.12 3.44 21.27
C SER A 77 8.62 3.19 21.22
N VAL A 78 7.86 4.18 21.68
CA VAL A 78 6.40 4.20 21.56
C VAL A 78 6.02 4.95 20.29
N VAL A 79 5.16 4.33 19.47
CA VAL A 79 4.64 4.91 18.23
C VAL A 79 3.14 5.13 18.38
N LEU A 80 2.73 6.37 18.16
CA LEU A 80 1.34 6.81 18.13
C LEU A 80 0.88 6.94 16.69
N THR A 81 -0.34 6.51 16.41
CA THR A 81 -1.00 6.73 15.12
C THR A 81 -2.34 7.41 15.34
N VAL A 82 -2.66 8.42 14.55
CA VAL A 82 -3.92 9.16 14.63
C VAL A 82 -4.27 9.72 13.26
N SER A 83 -5.53 9.62 12.86
CA SER A 83 -5.99 10.18 11.59
C SER A 83 -5.99 11.71 11.61
N GLU A 84 -5.75 12.29 10.44
CA GLU A 84 -5.93 13.72 10.22
C GLU A 84 -7.40 14.12 10.42
N PRO A 85 -7.70 15.20 11.18
CA PRO A 85 -9.07 15.61 11.39
C PRO A 85 -9.70 16.11 10.09
N THR A 86 -10.80 15.52 9.68
CA THR A 86 -11.54 15.89 8.45
C THR A 86 -12.59 16.95 8.68
N GLN A 87 -13.07 17.14 9.91
CA GLN A 87 -14.15 18.04 10.27
C GLN A 87 -13.83 18.89 11.50
N ASN A 88 -14.39 20.09 11.51
CA ASN A 88 -14.47 20.95 12.69
C ASN A 88 -15.70 20.59 13.55
N THR A 89 -15.79 21.14 14.76
CA THR A 89 -16.92 20.96 15.69
C THR A 89 -18.26 21.47 15.15
N ASP A 90 -18.24 22.40 14.19
CA ASP A 90 -19.42 22.92 13.49
C ASP A 90 -19.82 22.10 12.25
N GLY A 91 -19.14 20.98 11.99
CA GLY A 91 -19.36 20.12 10.82
C GLY A 91 -18.67 20.59 9.53
N ALA A 92 -18.09 21.77 9.51
CA ALA A 92 -17.32 22.26 8.36
C ALA A 92 -15.99 21.47 8.19
N PRO A 93 -15.43 21.38 6.97
CA PRO A 93 -14.13 20.75 6.75
C PRO A 93 -13.02 21.36 7.62
N ALA A 94 -12.17 20.51 8.21
CA ALA A 94 -11.05 20.94 9.05
C ALA A 94 -9.80 21.24 8.21
N THR A 95 -9.80 22.35 7.50
CA THR A 95 -8.70 22.75 6.60
C THR A 95 -7.58 23.56 7.26
N THR A 96 -7.72 23.93 8.53
CA THR A 96 -6.87 24.99 9.13
C THR A 96 -6.37 24.71 10.55
N PHE A 97 -6.07 23.46 10.91
CA PHE A 97 -5.28 23.25 12.14
C PHE A 97 -3.79 23.49 11.86
N ARG A 98 -3.07 23.99 12.87
CA ARG A 98 -1.71 24.50 12.73
C ARG A 98 -0.69 23.76 13.56
N LYS A 99 -1.14 23.04 14.56
CA LYS A 99 -0.24 22.31 15.47
C LYS A 99 -0.90 21.03 15.95
N ILE A 100 -0.08 20.02 16.20
CA ILE A 100 -0.44 18.83 16.95
C ILE A 100 0.38 18.87 18.24
N GLN A 101 -0.30 18.80 19.39
CA GLN A 101 0.33 18.66 20.69
C GLN A 101 0.19 17.22 21.14
N VAL A 102 1.30 16.60 21.50
CA VAL A 102 1.35 15.25 22.05
C VAL A 102 1.59 15.35 23.55
N LEU A 103 0.71 14.71 24.29
CA LEU A 103 0.67 14.74 25.75
C LEU A 103 0.88 13.34 26.29
N ARG A 104 1.63 13.23 27.39
CA ARG A 104 1.92 11.96 28.07
C ARG A 104 1.76 12.11 29.58
N VAL A 105 1.14 11.12 30.20
CA VAL A 105 1.13 10.91 31.65
C VAL A 105 1.98 9.69 31.96
N ASP A 106 2.86 9.78 32.94
CA ASP A 106 3.57 8.64 33.50
C ASP A 106 2.77 8.10 34.70
N GLU A 107 2.19 6.90 34.55
CA GLU A 107 1.40 6.21 35.57
C GLU A 107 2.28 5.23 36.36
N SER A 108 3.38 5.71 36.96
CA SER A 108 4.32 4.91 37.71
C SER A 108 3.93 4.80 39.22
N PRO A 109 4.19 3.67 39.89
CA PRO A 109 4.74 2.42 39.39
C PRO A 109 3.68 1.60 38.60
N ARG A 110 4.16 0.74 37.72
CA ARG A 110 3.33 -0.16 36.92
C ARG A 110 2.45 -1.05 37.81
N THR A 111 1.16 -0.77 37.84
CA THR A 111 0.17 -1.75 38.27
C THR A 111 -0.12 -2.69 37.10
N ARG A 112 -0.46 -3.94 37.35
CA ARG A 112 -0.75 -4.91 36.26
C ARG A 112 -1.98 -4.54 35.43
N GLU A 113 -2.81 -3.64 35.91
CA GLU A 113 -4.05 -3.23 35.28
C GLU A 113 -3.86 -1.87 34.58
N ILE A 114 -4.28 -1.79 33.32
CA ILE A 114 -4.42 -0.54 32.61
C ILE A 114 -5.66 0.15 33.16
N LEU A 115 -5.48 1.26 33.82
CA LEU A 115 -6.56 2.06 34.40
C LEU A 115 -7.48 2.62 33.30
N PRO A 116 -8.77 2.85 33.60
CA PRO A 116 -9.68 3.54 32.67
C PRO A 116 -9.16 4.95 32.35
N PRO A 117 -9.62 5.57 31.25
CA PRO A 117 -9.25 6.93 30.90
C PRO A 117 -9.57 7.92 32.03
N PHE A 118 -8.70 8.88 32.26
CA PHE A 118 -8.96 9.98 33.20
C PHE A 118 -10.00 10.94 32.64
N PRO A 119 -10.82 11.58 33.46
CA PRO A 119 -11.50 12.83 33.09
C PRO A 119 -10.48 13.83 32.52
N GLU A 120 -10.91 14.66 31.56
CA GLU A 120 -9.98 15.53 30.82
C GLU A 120 -9.23 16.51 31.73
N ASP A 121 -9.90 17.07 32.75
CA ASP A 121 -9.31 17.92 33.77
C ASP A 121 -8.18 17.22 34.53
N GLN A 122 -8.44 16.01 35.03
CA GLN A 122 -7.43 15.21 35.71
C GLN A 122 -6.27 14.78 34.80
N PHE A 123 -6.54 14.56 33.53
CA PHE A 123 -5.48 14.31 32.56
C PHE A 123 -4.55 15.51 32.42
N TRP A 124 -5.12 16.73 32.32
CA TRP A 124 -4.34 17.96 32.20
C TRP A 124 -3.48 18.26 33.41
N GLU A 125 -3.91 17.91 34.61
CA GLU A 125 -3.14 18.11 35.86
C GLU A 125 -1.86 17.26 35.90
N ARG A 126 -1.81 16.14 35.14
CA ARG A 126 -0.75 15.13 35.18
C ARG A 126 0.09 15.06 33.93
N ALA A 127 -0.41 15.61 32.84
CA ALA A 127 0.18 15.41 31.52
C ALA A 127 1.30 16.39 31.22
N ASP A 128 2.42 15.85 30.78
CA ASP A 128 3.51 16.60 30.19
C ASP A 128 3.32 16.73 28.67
N GLN A 129 3.64 17.90 28.13
CA GLN A 129 3.77 18.06 26.68
C GLN A 129 5.12 17.49 26.25
N ILE A 130 5.12 16.35 25.57
CA ILE A 130 6.35 15.71 25.11
C ILE A 130 6.77 16.16 23.69
N LEU A 131 5.80 16.61 22.89
CA LEU A 131 6.06 17.05 21.52
C LEU A 131 5.02 18.08 21.06
N LEU A 132 5.48 19.08 20.32
CA LEU A 132 4.64 20.05 19.61
C LEU A 132 5.06 20.07 18.14
N ILE A 133 4.16 19.62 17.24
CA ILE A 133 4.42 19.51 15.81
C ILE A 133 3.71 20.68 15.11
N PRO A 134 4.43 21.66 14.57
CA PRO A 134 3.85 22.72 13.77
C PRO A 134 3.46 22.19 12.38
N SER A 135 2.52 22.86 11.71
CA SER A 135 2.05 22.44 10.37
C SER A 135 3.15 22.39 9.30
N THR A 136 4.24 23.13 9.48
CA THR A 136 5.43 23.07 8.61
C THR A 136 6.11 21.71 8.63
N ASP A 137 5.95 20.97 9.72
CA ASP A 137 6.57 19.66 9.91
C ASP A 137 5.62 18.48 9.64
N PHE A 138 4.34 18.74 9.36
CA PHE A 138 3.35 17.69 9.08
C PHE A 138 3.80 16.69 8.01
N PRO A 139 4.44 17.08 6.89
CA PRO A 139 4.90 16.13 5.89
C PRO A 139 5.88 15.07 6.41
N LYS A 140 6.58 15.33 7.52
CA LYS A 140 7.51 14.38 8.15
C LYS A 140 6.78 13.27 8.92
N TYR A 141 5.54 13.54 9.35
CA TYR A 141 4.75 12.66 10.22
C TYR A 141 3.53 12.09 9.52
N LEU A 142 3.05 12.71 8.43
CA LEU A 142 1.82 12.35 7.75
C LEU A 142 2.08 11.29 6.66
N GLN A 143 1.42 10.16 6.79
CA GLN A 143 1.44 9.05 5.83
C GLN A 143 0.00 8.63 5.53
N ASN A 144 -0.45 8.75 4.29
CA ASN A 144 -1.80 8.35 3.89
C ASN A 144 -2.91 8.86 4.84
N HIS A 145 -2.94 10.18 5.10
CA HIS A 145 -3.88 10.84 6.03
C HIS A 145 -3.79 10.39 7.50
N THR A 146 -2.73 9.70 7.89
CA THR A 146 -2.47 9.27 9.26
C THR A 146 -1.16 9.86 9.75
N PHE A 147 -1.18 10.53 10.90
CA PHE A 147 0.05 10.94 11.57
C PHE A 147 0.66 9.77 12.30
N VAL A 148 1.94 9.51 12.02
CA VAL A 148 2.77 8.51 12.71
C VAL A 148 3.81 9.26 13.52
N ILE A 149 3.67 9.24 14.84
CA ILE A 149 4.44 10.05 15.78
C ILE A 149 5.20 9.12 16.71
N GLN A 150 6.52 9.23 16.75
CA GLN A 150 7.38 8.41 17.59
C GLN A 150 7.80 9.19 18.84
N ASP A 151 7.49 8.66 20.03
CA ASP A 151 8.05 9.12 21.29
C ASP A 151 9.40 8.42 21.55
N ARG A 152 10.48 9.14 21.27
CA ARG A 152 11.85 8.67 21.50
C ARG A 152 12.39 9.08 22.87
N SER A 153 11.64 9.84 23.66
CA SER A 153 12.10 10.35 24.96
C SER A 153 12.23 9.25 26.01
N LEU A 154 11.63 8.07 25.76
CA LEU A 154 11.71 6.91 26.64
C LEU A 154 12.99 6.08 26.42
N SER A 155 13.56 6.11 25.23
CA SER A 155 14.76 5.32 24.86
C SER A 155 15.98 5.56 25.78
N PRO A 156 16.28 6.80 26.25
CA PRO A 156 17.41 7.04 27.14
C PRO A 156 17.23 6.50 28.57
N GLN A 157 16.00 6.12 28.95
CA GLN A 157 15.71 5.66 30.34
C GLN A 157 16.08 4.19 30.57
N GLY A 158 16.52 3.47 29.52
CA GLY A 158 16.97 2.09 29.59
C GLY A 158 15.88 1.13 30.10
N LEU A 159 16.29 0.19 30.98
CA LEU A 159 15.40 -0.84 31.52
C LEU A 159 14.23 -0.30 32.36
N GLN A 160 14.33 0.91 32.87
CA GLN A 160 13.28 1.52 33.71
C GLN A 160 11.98 1.74 32.90
N VAL A 161 12.06 1.94 31.61
CA VAL A 161 10.87 2.10 30.74
C VAL A 161 9.89 0.94 30.89
N TYR A 162 10.37 -0.27 31.14
CA TYR A 162 9.55 -1.48 31.26
C TYR A 162 8.83 -1.61 32.61
N SER A 163 9.11 -0.75 33.58
CA SER A 163 8.43 -0.73 34.87
C SER A 163 7.29 0.29 34.98
N HIS A 164 7.05 1.06 33.92
CA HIS A 164 6.06 2.14 33.85
C HIS A 164 4.89 1.83 32.91
N VAL A 165 3.77 2.51 33.14
CA VAL A 165 2.66 2.64 32.20
C VAL A 165 2.61 4.08 31.75
N TYR A 166 2.56 4.30 30.44
CA TYR A 166 2.45 5.62 29.85
C TYR A 166 1.09 5.78 29.16
N ARG A 167 0.42 6.89 29.47
CA ARG A 167 -0.87 7.25 28.85
C ARG A 167 -0.67 8.44 27.94
N TYR A 168 -1.20 8.36 26.73
CA TYR A 168 -1.08 9.39 25.72
C TYR A 168 -2.44 9.94 25.32
N ALA A 169 -2.42 11.22 24.96
CA ALA A 169 -3.48 11.88 24.20
C ALA A 169 -2.83 12.89 23.23
N VAL A 170 -3.53 13.20 22.17
CA VAL A 170 -3.15 14.26 21.23
C VAL A 170 -4.24 15.31 21.15
N ARG A 171 -3.87 16.52 20.79
CA ARG A 171 -4.85 17.54 20.48
C ARG A 171 -4.46 18.34 19.23
N PHE A 172 -5.44 18.62 18.40
CA PHE A 172 -5.30 19.46 17.23
C PHE A 172 -5.59 20.91 17.59
N ILE A 173 -4.73 21.83 17.21
CA ILE A 173 -4.77 23.24 17.59
C ILE A 173 -4.93 24.07 16.32
N ASN A 174 -5.91 24.96 16.28
CA ASN A 174 -6.15 25.85 15.16
C ASN A 174 -5.16 27.04 15.13
N ASN A 175 -5.31 27.93 14.14
CA ASN A 175 -4.48 29.13 13.96
C ASN A 175 -4.65 30.18 15.07
N LYS A 176 -5.68 30.08 15.92
CA LYS A 176 -5.90 30.95 17.08
C LYS A 176 -5.46 30.31 18.41
N ASN A 177 -4.63 29.25 18.36
CA ASN A 177 -4.17 28.47 19.51
C ASN A 177 -5.31 27.86 20.36
N ARG A 178 -6.45 27.51 19.71
CA ARG A 178 -7.61 26.88 20.36
C ARG A 178 -7.77 25.45 19.87
N SER A 179 -8.28 24.58 20.73
CA SER A 179 -8.65 23.18 20.41
C SER A 179 -10.03 22.87 21.00
N ALA A 180 -10.65 21.80 20.52
CA ALA A 180 -11.94 21.30 21.02
C ALA A 180 -11.78 20.27 22.16
N GLY A 181 -10.57 20.04 22.64
CA GLY A 181 -10.24 19.05 23.66
C GLY A 181 -9.13 18.10 23.20
N ILE A 182 -8.88 17.07 23.99
CA ILE A 182 -7.93 16.00 23.68
C ILE A 182 -8.62 14.84 22.94
N SER A 183 -7.85 14.00 22.28
CA SER A 183 -8.30 12.74 21.68
C SER A 183 -8.78 11.74 22.74
N ASN A 184 -9.24 10.55 22.28
CA ASN A 184 -9.25 9.39 23.15
C ASN A 184 -7.86 9.20 23.78
N GLN A 185 -7.85 8.67 25.01
CA GLN A 185 -6.63 8.33 25.72
C GLN A 185 -6.24 6.89 25.46
N VAL A 186 -4.94 6.64 25.23
CA VAL A 186 -4.40 5.29 25.03
C VAL A 186 -3.25 5.05 25.99
N SER A 187 -3.21 3.87 26.60
CA SER A 187 -2.16 3.50 27.56
C SER A 187 -1.30 2.38 27.00
N ILE A 188 -0.01 2.41 27.32
CA ILE A 188 0.96 1.39 26.97
C ILE A 188 1.86 1.09 28.14
N ALA A 189 2.11 -0.20 28.37
CA ALA A 189 3.11 -0.69 29.32
C ALA A 189 4.24 -1.36 28.52
N PRO A 190 5.30 -0.64 28.13
CA PRO A 190 6.37 -1.20 27.31
C PRO A 190 6.93 -2.50 27.88
N VAL A 191 7.35 -3.39 26.99
CA VAL A 191 7.93 -4.69 27.36
C VAL A 191 9.25 -4.90 26.64
N ALA A 192 10.18 -5.61 27.27
CA ALA A 192 11.38 -6.06 26.58
C ALA A 192 10.99 -7.08 25.49
N ILE A 193 11.45 -6.84 24.28
CA ILE A 193 11.19 -7.69 23.11
C ILE A 193 12.51 -8.09 22.45
N PRO A 194 12.53 -9.15 21.64
CA PRO A 194 13.72 -9.52 20.90
C PRO A 194 14.17 -8.44 19.91
N PRO A 195 15.46 -8.37 19.59
CA PRO A 195 15.97 -7.52 18.51
C PRO A 195 15.46 -7.99 17.12
N PRO A 196 15.74 -7.22 16.05
CA PRO A 196 15.50 -7.67 14.69
C PRO A 196 16.16 -9.02 14.41
N PRO A 197 15.54 -9.88 13.58
CA PRO A 197 16.17 -11.11 13.12
C PRO A 197 17.44 -10.82 12.33
N GLU A 198 18.41 -11.73 12.40
CA GLU A 198 19.67 -11.67 11.65
C GLU A 198 19.73 -12.74 10.56
N GLY A 199 20.70 -12.64 9.65
CA GLY A 199 20.95 -13.65 8.64
C GLY A 199 19.82 -13.85 7.64
N LEU A 200 19.00 -12.80 7.36
CA LEU A 200 17.97 -12.87 6.34
C LEU A 200 18.58 -13.22 4.99
N SER A 201 18.11 -14.29 4.39
CA SER A 201 18.52 -14.82 3.10
C SER A 201 17.32 -15.18 2.25
N ALA A 202 17.53 -15.27 0.92
CA ALA A 202 16.50 -15.64 -0.03
C ALA A 202 16.98 -16.69 -1.02
N GLN A 203 16.08 -17.57 -1.42
CA GLN A 203 16.23 -18.49 -2.53
C GLN A 203 15.06 -18.30 -3.49
N VAL A 204 15.37 -17.90 -4.73
CA VAL A 204 14.36 -17.83 -5.80
C VAL A 204 14.15 -19.23 -6.34
N THR A 205 12.92 -19.66 -6.46
CA THR A 205 12.49 -20.89 -7.11
C THR A 205 11.50 -20.55 -8.24
N GLU A 206 11.08 -21.56 -8.98
CA GLU A 206 10.09 -21.38 -10.05
C GLU A 206 8.74 -20.88 -9.52
N ASP A 207 8.31 -21.33 -8.31
CA ASP A 207 6.99 -21.08 -7.75
C ASP A 207 6.93 -20.01 -6.63
N PHE A 208 8.08 -19.71 -5.99
CA PHE A 208 8.14 -18.80 -4.85
C PHE A 208 9.56 -18.29 -4.58
N ILE A 209 9.62 -17.18 -3.86
CA ILE A 209 10.85 -16.70 -3.21
C ILE A 209 10.80 -17.18 -1.76
N ARG A 210 11.70 -18.10 -1.39
CA ARG A 210 11.83 -18.58 0.00
C ARG A 210 12.76 -17.66 0.76
N LEU A 211 12.26 -17.07 1.85
CA LEU A 211 13.04 -16.32 2.81
C LEU A 211 13.32 -17.18 4.04
N SER A 212 14.50 -17.02 4.63
CA SER A 212 14.88 -17.65 5.89
C SER A 212 15.77 -16.69 6.69
N TRP A 213 15.71 -16.79 8.03
CA TRP A 213 16.47 -15.95 8.94
C TRP A 213 16.80 -16.66 10.25
N LEU A 214 17.66 -16.07 11.07
CA LEU A 214 17.97 -16.57 12.39
C LEU A 214 17.08 -15.95 13.44
N ALA A 215 16.43 -16.78 14.27
CA ALA A 215 15.64 -16.32 15.38
C ALA A 215 16.54 -15.67 16.44
N PRO A 216 16.14 -14.52 17.05
CA PRO A 216 16.86 -13.94 18.19
C PRO A 216 16.94 -14.92 19.36
N SER A 217 18.04 -14.90 20.12
CA SER A 217 18.28 -15.78 21.26
C SER A 217 17.91 -15.17 22.62
N GLU A 218 17.69 -13.86 22.67
CA GLU A 218 17.37 -13.09 23.88
C GLU A 218 16.56 -11.84 23.56
N ASN A 219 16.00 -11.20 24.58
CA ASN A 219 15.35 -9.90 24.46
C ASN A 219 16.39 -8.77 24.52
N THR A 220 15.97 -7.55 24.14
CA THR A 220 16.83 -6.35 24.14
C THR A 220 17.38 -5.98 25.52
N ASP A 221 16.74 -6.44 26.61
CA ASP A 221 17.21 -6.28 27.98
C ASP A 221 18.10 -7.43 28.48
N GLY A 222 18.47 -8.37 27.60
CA GLY A 222 19.25 -9.57 27.94
C GLY A 222 18.45 -10.70 28.61
N SER A 223 17.16 -10.53 28.85
CA SER A 223 16.33 -11.59 29.43
C SER A 223 16.10 -12.74 28.47
N LYS A 224 16.04 -13.96 29.03
CA LYS A 224 15.83 -15.23 28.30
C LYS A 224 14.73 -16.05 28.96
N PRO A 225 13.97 -16.86 28.18
CA PRO A 225 14.00 -16.98 26.73
C PRO A 225 13.45 -15.72 26.02
N PRO A 226 13.75 -15.53 24.72
CA PRO A 226 13.22 -14.41 23.95
C PRO A 226 11.70 -14.50 23.85
N ARG A 227 11.02 -13.36 23.93
CA ARG A 227 9.57 -13.24 23.75
C ARG A 227 9.22 -13.15 22.27
N ILE A 228 9.11 -14.29 21.60
CA ILE A 228 8.76 -14.33 20.17
C ILE A 228 7.31 -14.79 20.04
N ALA A 229 6.41 -13.89 19.70
CA ALA A 229 5.04 -14.20 19.30
C ALA A 229 4.96 -14.63 17.84
N GLY A 230 5.91 -14.21 17.02
CA GLY A 230 6.05 -14.54 15.61
C GLY A 230 6.86 -13.50 14.85
N TYR A 231 6.72 -13.52 13.50
CA TYR A 231 7.47 -12.62 12.62
C TYR A 231 6.54 -11.97 11.60
N ASN A 232 6.91 -10.74 11.20
CA ASN A 232 6.35 -10.02 10.08
C ASN A 232 7.40 -9.86 8.99
N VAL A 233 7.00 -10.14 7.75
CA VAL A 233 7.82 -9.92 6.55
C VAL A 233 7.29 -8.69 5.83
N TYR A 234 8.19 -7.82 5.43
CA TYR A 234 7.91 -6.63 4.64
C TYR A 234 8.56 -6.75 3.27
N ARG A 235 7.84 -6.38 2.22
CA ARG A 235 8.34 -6.35 0.85
C ARG A 235 8.03 -5.02 0.20
N SER A 236 9.01 -4.48 -0.51
CA SER A 236 8.87 -3.28 -1.34
C SER A 236 9.46 -3.53 -2.73
N ASP A 237 8.92 -2.84 -3.72
CA ASP A 237 9.48 -2.74 -5.07
C ASP A 237 10.39 -1.49 -5.19
N GLU A 238 10.45 -0.64 -4.15
CA GLU A 238 11.25 0.57 -4.10
C GLU A 238 12.41 0.44 -3.10
N SER A 239 13.62 0.77 -3.55
CA SER A 239 14.82 0.75 -2.70
C SER A 239 14.69 1.73 -1.53
N GLY A 240 15.05 1.27 -0.33
CA GLY A 240 15.10 2.10 0.87
C GLY A 240 13.75 2.46 1.48
N LYS A 241 12.64 1.97 0.92
CA LYS A 241 11.29 2.18 1.48
C LYS A 241 10.65 0.85 1.82
N LEU A 242 10.22 0.69 3.06
CA LEU A 242 9.42 -0.45 3.49
C LEU A 242 7.99 0.01 3.75
N PRO A 243 6.97 -0.80 3.40
CA PRO A 243 5.59 -0.52 3.73
C PRO A 243 5.36 -0.63 5.25
N THR A 244 4.30 -0.03 5.75
CA THR A 244 3.88 -0.15 7.16
C THR A 244 3.04 -1.40 7.42
N ILE A 245 2.55 -2.04 6.37
CA ILE A 245 1.73 -3.26 6.43
C ILE A 245 2.61 -4.44 6.03
N PRO A 246 2.67 -5.50 6.83
CA PRO A 246 3.42 -6.70 6.48
C PRO A 246 2.81 -7.44 5.28
N LEU A 247 3.63 -8.20 4.57
CA LEU A 247 3.24 -9.03 3.45
C LEU A 247 2.41 -10.24 3.91
N ASN A 248 2.76 -10.83 5.06
CA ASN A 248 2.03 -11.94 5.66
C ASN A 248 0.77 -11.45 6.38
N GLN A 249 -0.36 -12.11 6.13
CA GLN A 249 -1.65 -11.80 6.78
C GLN A 249 -1.70 -12.26 8.24
N ASN A 250 -1.05 -13.37 8.55
CA ASN A 250 -0.95 -13.94 9.89
C ASN A 250 0.51 -13.98 10.33
N LEU A 251 0.77 -13.84 11.63
CA LEU A 251 2.11 -13.95 12.17
C LEU A 251 2.74 -15.30 11.83
N LEU A 252 3.96 -15.25 11.35
CA LEU A 252 4.76 -16.44 11.04
C LEU A 252 5.32 -17.01 12.33
N GLN A 253 5.11 -18.31 12.53
CA GLN A 253 5.57 -19.01 13.75
C GLN A 253 6.98 -19.61 13.58
N LYS A 254 7.46 -19.69 12.33
CA LYS A 254 8.79 -20.20 12.00
C LYS A 254 9.63 -19.11 11.35
N PRO A 255 10.95 -19.18 11.43
CA PRO A 255 11.86 -18.22 10.83
C PRO A 255 12.03 -18.44 9.31
N GLU A 256 10.92 -18.63 8.59
CA GLU A 256 10.86 -18.86 7.15
C GLU A 256 9.55 -18.32 6.57
N PHE A 257 9.59 -17.93 5.29
CA PHE A 257 8.41 -17.47 4.55
C PHE A 257 8.56 -17.77 3.06
N GLU A 258 7.47 -18.14 2.39
CA GLU A 258 7.42 -18.32 0.95
C GLU A 258 6.54 -17.23 0.33
N ASP A 259 7.17 -16.32 -0.41
CA ASP A 259 6.45 -15.34 -1.21
C ASP A 259 6.10 -15.94 -2.57
N ARG A 260 4.83 -16.32 -2.72
CA ARG A 260 4.28 -16.90 -3.96
C ARG A 260 3.67 -15.85 -4.90
N ASN A 261 3.68 -14.58 -4.48
CA ASN A 261 3.12 -13.48 -5.27
C ASN A 261 4.25 -12.57 -5.79
N PHE A 262 5.20 -13.17 -6.49
CA PHE A 262 6.29 -12.47 -7.15
C PHE A 262 6.17 -12.57 -8.68
N GLN A 263 6.94 -11.78 -9.39
CA GLN A 263 7.10 -11.85 -10.85
C GLN A 263 8.58 -11.96 -11.15
N PHE A 264 8.95 -12.73 -12.19
CA PHE A 264 10.32 -12.78 -12.67
C PHE A 264 10.78 -11.43 -13.23
N ASP A 265 12.08 -11.23 -13.30
CA ASP A 265 12.77 -10.02 -13.78
C ASP A 265 12.46 -8.74 -12.99
N LYS A 266 12.01 -8.89 -11.75
CA LYS A 266 11.85 -7.79 -10.80
C LYS A 266 12.87 -7.82 -9.68
N THR A 267 13.10 -6.63 -9.13
CA THR A 267 13.89 -6.47 -7.91
C THR A 267 12.95 -6.22 -6.74
N TYR A 268 13.09 -7.02 -5.70
CA TYR A 268 12.33 -6.90 -4.45
C TYR A 268 13.26 -6.60 -3.28
N TYR A 269 12.76 -5.84 -2.33
CA TYR A 269 13.46 -5.45 -1.10
C TYR A 269 12.70 -6.03 0.09
N TYR A 270 13.30 -6.99 0.77
CA TYR A 270 12.69 -7.69 1.91
C TYR A 270 13.32 -7.27 3.22
N ALA A 271 12.52 -7.20 4.26
CA ALA A 271 12.97 -7.12 5.64
C ALA A 271 12.03 -7.91 6.54
N VAL A 272 12.52 -8.33 7.70
CA VAL A 272 11.76 -9.12 8.67
C VAL A 272 11.86 -8.46 10.03
N ALA A 273 10.74 -8.40 10.77
CA ALA A 273 10.70 -7.96 12.15
C ALA A 273 10.21 -9.07 13.07
N THR A 274 10.74 -9.10 14.30
CA THR A 274 10.27 -9.99 15.36
C THR A 274 9.11 -9.31 16.09
N VAL A 275 7.97 -9.98 16.20
CA VAL A 275 6.87 -9.56 17.06
C VAL A 275 7.03 -10.22 18.42
N GLY A 276 7.22 -9.41 19.45
CA GLY A 276 7.43 -9.87 20.83
C GLY A 276 6.13 -9.97 21.62
N SER A 277 5.10 -9.21 21.25
CA SER A 277 3.80 -9.20 21.91
C SER A 277 2.69 -8.78 20.94
N LEU A 278 1.51 -9.40 21.07
CA LEU A 278 0.32 -9.10 20.28
C LEU A 278 -0.67 -8.17 20.99
N GLN A 279 -0.62 -8.13 22.31
CA GLN A 279 -1.61 -7.41 23.12
C GLN A 279 -0.96 -6.63 24.25
N ASN A 280 -1.40 -5.41 24.38
CA ASN A 280 -1.07 -4.44 25.41
C ASN A 280 0.34 -4.52 26.04
N PRO A 281 1.35 -4.11 25.30
CA PRO A 281 1.28 -3.47 23.99
C PRO A 281 1.40 -4.47 22.83
N TYR A 282 0.95 -4.10 21.63
CA TYR A 282 1.55 -4.65 20.42
C TYR A 282 2.99 -4.15 20.36
N ALA A 283 3.94 -5.08 20.33
CA ALA A 283 5.36 -4.76 20.38
C ALA A 283 6.14 -5.53 19.30
N GLU A 284 6.85 -4.81 18.45
CA GLU A 284 7.60 -5.30 17.31
C GLU A 284 9.01 -4.71 17.30
N SER A 285 10.00 -5.48 16.84
CA SER A 285 11.37 -4.99 16.65
C SER A 285 11.45 -3.97 15.51
N LEU A 286 12.56 -3.29 15.35
CA LEU A 286 12.90 -2.68 14.08
C LEU A 286 12.99 -3.77 13.00
N PRO A 287 12.80 -3.44 11.72
CA PRO A 287 13.08 -4.38 10.63
C PRO A 287 14.56 -4.78 10.61
N SER A 288 14.84 -5.98 10.16
CA SER A 288 16.21 -6.45 9.82
C SER A 288 16.86 -5.56 8.76
N ASN A 289 18.12 -5.81 8.46
CA ASN A 289 18.74 -5.26 7.25
C ASN A 289 17.91 -5.64 6.02
N ILE A 290 17.81 -4.70 5.07
CA ILE A 290 17.06 -4.92 3.84
C ILE A 290 17.85 -5.86 2.94
N LEU A 291 17.22 -6.97 2.55
CA LEU A 291 17.72 -7.90 1.57
C LEU A 291 17.20 -7.55 0.18
N THR A 292 18.10 -7.33 -0.77
CA THR A 292 17.75 -7.15 -2.19
C THR A 292 17.72 -8.48 -2.90
N VAL A 293 16.61 -8.81 -3.55
CA VAL A 293 16.40 -10.04 -4.30
C VAL A 293 16.04 -9.70 -5.74
N ILE A 294 16.84 -10.19 -6.69
CA ILE A 294 16.53 -10.09 -8.12
C ILE A 294 15.94 -11.45 -8.54
N SER A 295 14.69 -11.47 -8.91
CA SER A 295 13.95 -12.68 -9.28
C SER A 295 14.19 -13.03 -10.76
N ARG A 296 15.37 -13.53 -11.11
CA ARG A 296 15.65 -13.96 -12.48
C ARG A 296 15.04 -15.33 -12.72
N ASP A 297 14.44 -15.49 -13.89
CA ASP A 297 14.07 -16.81 -14.39
C ASP A 297 15.29 -17.49 -15.00
N VAL A 298 15.77 -18.53 -14.33
CA VAL A 298 16.88 -19.38 -14.77
C VAL A 298 16.48 -20.87 -14.78
N PHE A 299 15.18 -21.12 -14.70
CA PHE A 299 14.61 -22.46 -14.58
C PHE A 299 14.40 -23.05 -15.97
N ARG A 300 14.76 -24.30 -16.12
CA ARG A 300 14.59 -25.00 -17.38
C ARG A 300 13.13 -25.45 -17.52
N PRO A 301 12.46 -25.13 -18.63
CA PRO A 301 11.13 -25.63 -18.89
C PRO A 301 11.11 -27.17 -18.99
N ALA A 302 9.94 -27.76 -18.84
CA ALA A 302 9.75 -29.19 -19.08
C ALA A 302 10.03 -29.51 -20.56
N PRO A 303 10.62 -30.67 -20.88
CA PRO A 303 10.85 -31.07 -22.26
C PRO A 303 9.53 -31.37 -22.99
N PRO A 304 9.53 -31.33 -24.35
CA PRO A 304 8.39 -31.83 -25.14
C PRO A 304 8.21 -33.33 -24.90
N ARG A 305 6.98 -33.81 -25.04
CA ARG A 305 6.63 -35.23 -24.85
C ARG A 305 6.32 -35.90 -26.18
N ASP A 306 6.34 -37.23 -26.19
CA ASP A 306 5.95 -38.08 -27.34
C ASP A 306 6.63 -37.65 -28.64
N PHE A 307 7.92 -37.29 -28.57
CA PHE A 307 8.70 -36.87 -29.73
C PHE A 307 9.01 -38.05 -30.63
N ASN A 308 8.45 -38.06 -31.83
CA ASN A 308 8.53 -39.16 -32.77
C ASN A 308 8.96 -38.68 -34.17
N ALA A 309 9.68 -39.55 -34.88
CA ALA A 309 10.07 -39.36 -36.29
C ALA A 309 9.40 -40.43 -37.17
N ILE A 310 8.77 -40.00 -38.20
CA ILE A 310 8.06 -40.86 -39.18
C ILE A 310 8.64 -40.61 -40.55
N LEU A 311 9.11 -41.68 -41.20
CA LEU A 311 9.59 -41.60 -42.59
C LEU A 311 8.36 -41.55 -43.54
N GLU A 312 8.27 -40.50 -44.35
CA GLU A 312 7.23 -40.32 -45.37
C GLU A 312 7.90 -40.03 -46.74
N GLY A 313 8.00 -41.04 -47.57
CA GLY A 313 8.72 -40.93 -48.83
C GLY A 313 10.20 -40.64 -48.64
N SER A 314 10.67 -39.49 -49.14
CA SER A 314 12.04 -38.99 -49.01
C SER A 314 12.20 -37.97 -47.91
N SER A 315 11.21 -37.77 -47.03
CA SER A 315 11.19 -36.78 -45.95
C SER A 315 10.96 -37.46 -44.61
N VAL A 316 11.38 -36.80 -43.51
CA VAL A 316 11.03 -37.20 -42.14
C VAL A 316 10.06 -36.20 -41.58
N ILE A 317 8.91 -36.68 -41.08
CA ILE A 317 7.97 -35.91 -40.30
C ILE A 317 8.25 -36.12 -38.83
N LEU A 318 8.49 -35.03 -38.14
CA LEU A 318 8.71 -34.99 -36.70
C LEU A 318 7.46 -34.44 -36.03
N LEU A 319 6.97 -35.13 -34.99
CA LEU A 319 5.75 -34.79 -34.26
C LEU A 319 6.04 -34.87 -32.77
N TRP A 320 5.41 -33.99 -32.00
CA TRP A 320 5.52 -34.00 -30.54
C TRP A 320 4.29 -33.47 -29.86
N THR A 321 4.14 -33.83 -28.58
CA THR A 321 3.15 -33.24 -27.66
C THR A 321 3.78 -32.03 -26.96
N PRO A 322 3.05 -30.93 -26.73
CA PRO A 322 3.58 -29.73 -26.13
C PRO A 322 4.18 -29.98 -24.74
N SER A 323 5.17 -29.18 -24.39
CA SER A 323 5.68 -29.08 -23.02
C SER A 323 4.56 -28.72 -22.04
N ALA A 324 4.70 -29.16 -20.79
CA ALA A 324 3.79 -28.78 -19.70
C ALA A 324 4.12 -27.41 -19.10
N ALA A 325 5.23 -26.77 -19.49
CA ALA A 325 5.58 -25.44 -19.02
C ALA A 325 4.57 -24.39 -19.51
N SER A 326 4.27 -23.39 -18.69
CA SER A 326 3.25 -22.37 -18.97
C SER A 326 3.75 -21.22 -19.85
N ASP A 327 5.07 -21.07 -19.97
CA ASP A 327 5.76 -19.94 -20.60
C ASP A 327 6.57 -20.30 -21.83
N VAL A 328 6.16 -21.38 -22.54
CA VAL A 328 6.83 -21.86 -23.74
C VAL A 328 6.83 -20.79 -24.84
N ALA A 329 8.02 -20.37 -25.28
CA ALA A 329 8.22 -19.53 -26.46
C ALA A 329 8.25 -20.35 -27.76
N GLY A 330 8.73 -21.60 -27.70
CA GLY A 330 8.81 -22.47 -28.85
C GLY A 330 9.76 -23.65 -28.64
N TYR A 331 10.21 -24.24 -29.76
CA TYR A 331 11.05 -25.41 -29.74
C TYR A 331 12.28 -25.21 -30.60
N ARG A 332 13.41 -25.83 -30.20
CA ARG A 332 14.67 -25.85 -30.92
C ARG A 332 15.00 -27.29 -31.33
N LEU A 333 15.16 -27.52 -32.65
CA LEU A 333 15.27 -28.84 -33.23
C LEU A 333 16.64 -29.01 -33.87
N TYR A 334 17.30 -30.10 -33.52
CA TYR A 334 18.59 -30.48 -34.06
C TYR A 334 18.49 -31.83 -34.74
N ARG A 335 19.33 -32.03 -35.77
CA ARG A 335 19.56 -33.29 -36.46
C ARG A 335 21.03 -33.66 -36.34
N GLN A 336 21.30 -34.92 -36.11
CA GLN A 336 22.66 -35.51 -36.12
C GLN A 336 22.62 -36.78 -36.95
N GLU A 337 23.52 -36.95 -37.91
CA GLU A 337 23.72 -38.22 -38.60
C GLU A 337 24.30 -39.26 -37.63
N LYS A 338 23.80 -40.48 -37.64
CA LYS A 338 24.33 -41.55 -36.77
C LYS A 338 25.80 -41.77 -37.00
N GLY A 339 26.60 -41.75 -35.91
CA GLY A 339 28.04 -41.82 -35.93
C GLY A 339 28.78 -40.47 -36.12
N ALA A 340 28.09 -39.38 -36.45
CA ALA A 340 28.68 -38.05 -36.51
C ALA A 340 28.87 -37.47 -35.10
N MET A 341 29.90 -36.64 -34.91
CA MET A 341 30.18 -35.98 -33.64
C MET A 341 29.43 -34.64 -33.49
N THR A 342 28.92 -34.06 -34.58
CA THR A 342 28.29 -32.75 -34.58
C THR A 342 26.83 -32.87 -34.94
N ARG A 343 26.01 -32.03 -34.30
CA ARG A 343 24.62 -31.86 -34.61
C ARG A 343 24.37 -30.55 -35.39
N GLN A 344 23.40 -30.53 -36.22
CA GLN A 344 22.96 -29.37 -37.00
C GLN A 344 21.66 -28.83 -36.46
N LEU A 345 21.56 -27.50 -36.23
CA LEU A 345 20.30 -26.81 -35.99
C LEU A 345 19.51 -26.77 -37.30
N LEU A 346 18.25 -27.23 -37.29
CA LEU A 346 17.44 -27.32 -38.51
C LEU A 346 16.73 -26.00 -38.86
N GLN A 347 16.47 -25.15 -37.89
CA GLN A 347 15.85 -23.84 -38.08
C GLN A 347 16.37 -22.85 -37.03
N ASN A 348 16.75 -21.63 -37.46
CA ASN A 348 17.27 -20.59 -36.53
C ASN A 348 16.19 -20.02 -35.62
N GLU A 349 14.99 -19.73 -36.17
CA GLU A 349 13.85 -19.27 -35.38
C GLU A 349 13.25 -20.44 -34.62
N LEU A 350 12.63 -20.12 -33.46
CA LEU A 350 11.91 -21.13 -32.68
C LEU A 350 10.71 -21.68 -33.46
N ILE A 351 10.54 -22.98 -33.41
CA ILE A 351 9.38 -23.66 -33.97
C ILE A 351 8.20 -23.47 -33.00
N THR A 352 7.15 -22.82 -33.41
CA THR A 352 5.93 -22.60 -32.58
C THR A 352 4.87 -23.69 -32.82
N GLY A 353 5.00 -24.47 -33.88
CA GLY A 353 4.14 -25.63 -34.18
C GLY A 353 4.54 -26.86 -33.37
N LEU A 354 3.77 -27.94 -33.52
CA LEU A 354 3.98 -29.25 -32.92
C LEU A 354 4.45 -30.30 -33.94
N SER A 355 4.93 -29.83 -35.06
CA SER A 355 5.46 -30.69 -36.12
C SER A 355 6.54 -29.96 -36.92
N PHE A 356 7.43 -30.72 -37.53
CA PHE A 356 8.43 -30.22 -38.46
C PHE A 356 8.65 -31.28 -39.57
N ARG A 357 8.87 -30.83 -40.81
CA ARG A 357 9.20 -31.70 -41.94
C ARG A 357 10.65 -31.46 -42.35
N ASP A 358 11.48 -32.48 -42.22
CA ASP A 358 12.84 -32.48 -42.76
C ASP A 358 12.89 -33.12 -44.12
N ASN A 359 13.13 -32.30 -45.15
CA ASN A 359 13.24 -32.72 -46.56
C ASN A 359 14.71 -32.95 -46.97
N HIS A 360 15.67 -32.79 -46.09
CA HIS A 360 17.08 -32.87 -46.41
C HIS A 360 17.74 -34.10 -45.76
N VAL A 361 17.10 -35.27 -45.96
CA VAL A 361 17.61 -36.58 -45.51
C VAL A 361 18.03 -37.38 -46.70
N GLU A 362 19.08 -38.25 -46.51
CA GLU A 362 19.67 -39.05 -47.56
C GLU A 362 19.34 -40.52 -47.38
N PRO A 363 18.95 -41.26 -48.47
CA PRO A 363 18.74 -42.69 -48.38
C PRO A 363 19.98 -43.45 -47.89
N GLY A 364 19.77 -44.48 -47.08
CA GLY A 364 20.83 -45.33 -46.51
C GLY A 364 21.49 -44.74 -45.26
N LYS A 365 21.09 -43.53 -44.82
CA LYS A 365 21.60 -42.92 -43.57
C LYS A 365 20.61 -43.03 -42.42
N GLY A 366 21.17 -43.07 -41.20
CA GLY A 366 20.39 -42.95 -39.99
C GLY A 366 20.55 -41.56 -39.33
N TYR A 367 19.47 -41.03 -38.79
CA TYR A 367 19.49 -39.72 -38.10
C TYR A 367 18.93 -39.83 -36.70
N VAL A 368 19.54 -39.04 -35.80
CA VAL A 368 19.05 -38.78 -34.45
C VAL A 368 18.55 -37.31 -34.41
N TYR A 369 17.32 -37.11 -34.02
CA TYR A 369 16.75 -35.79 -33.78
C TYR A 369 16.67 -35.51 -32.30
N SER A 370 17.05 -34.28 -31.90
CA SER A 370 16.94 -33.77 -30.55
C SER A 370 16.08 -32.52 -30.55
N LEU A 371 15.08 -32.51 -29.68
CA LEU A 371 14.12 -31.40 -29.53
C LEU A 371 14.16 -30.88 -28.13
N GLN A 372 14.22 -29.55 -27.96
CA GLN A 372 14.21 -28.86 -26.68
C GLN A 372 13.07 -27.84 -26.68
N THR A 373 12.39 -27.69 -25.53
CA THR A 373 11.51 -26.56 -25.26
C THR A 373 12.35 -25.35 -24.91
N VAL A 374 12.00 -24.18 -25.40
CA VAL A 374 12.59 -22.89 -25.04
C VAL A 374 11.49 -22.04 -24.43
N ASP A 375 11.73 -21.47 -23.26
CA ASP A 375 10.78 -20.56 -22.59
C ASP A 375 10.92 -19.10 -23.07
N THR A 376 10.11 -18.23 -22.53
CA THR A 376 10.11 -16.78 -22.87
C THR A 376 11.36 -16.06 -22.37
N HIS A 377 12.13 -16.63 -21.46
CA HIS A 377 13.40 -16.11 -20.92
C HIS A 377 14.63 -16.69 -21.61
N GLY A 378 14.43 -17.65 -22.54
CA GLY A 378 15.49 -18.29 -23.29
C GLY A 378 16.13 -19.49 -22.62
N ASN A 379 15.57 -19.99 -21.51
CA ASN A 379 16.03 -21.23 -20.89
C ASN A 379 15.62 -22.43 -21.75
N GLU A 380 16.51 -23.41 -21.87
CA GLU A 380 16.29 -24.60 -22.69
C GLU A 380 16.08 -25.83 -21.80
N SER A 381 15.08 -26.66 -22.15
CA SER A 381 14.80 -27.92 -21.47
C SER A 381 15.92 -28.96 -21.70
N THR A 382 15.82 -30.07 -21.01
CA THR A 382 16.52 -31.29 -21.43
C THR A 382 16.00 -31.74 -22.79
N GLU A 383 16.83 -32.47 -23.55
CA GLU A 383 16.49 -32.94 -24.89
C GLU A 383 15.53 -34.13 -24.85
N ALA A 384 14.44 -34.04 -25.63
CA ALA A 384 13.71 -35.21 -26.10
C ALA A 384 14.40 -35.72 -27.36
N ARG A 385 14.58 -37.04 -27.52
CA ARG A 385 15.29 -37.64 -28.64
C ARG A 385 14.45 -38.69 -29.34
N THR A 386 14.60 -38.77 -30.66
CA THR A 386 14.06 -39.84 -31.50
C THR A 386 15.05 -40.15 -32.61
N GLU A 387 14.94 -41.33 -33.21
CA GLU A 387 15.81 -41.72 -34.31
C GLU A 387 15.03 -42.37 -35.44
N VAL A 388 15.58 -42.31 -36.65
CA VAL A 388 14.99 -42.89 -37.86
C VAL A 388 16.08 -43.35 -38.82
N GLU A 389 15.83 -44.44 -39.50
CA GLU A 389 16.65 -44.94 -40.60
C GLU A 389 15.95 -44.64 -41.94
N ILE A 390 16.66 -44.03 -42.88
CA ILE A 390 16.19 -43.70 -44.19
C ILE A 390 16.42 -44.89 -45.13
N ARG A 391 15.38 -45.53 -45.53
CA ARG A 391 15.46 -46.71 -46.40
C ARG A 391 15.59 -46.30 -47.87
#